data_e21bdd649d41a30f497ad864a04f684d
#
_entry.id   e21bdd649d41a30f497ad864a04f684d
#
_cell.length_a   1.000
_cell.length_b   1.000
_cell.length_c   1.000
_cell.angle_alpha   90.00
_cell.angle_beta   90.00
_cell.angle_gamma   90.00
#
_symmetry.space_group_name_H-M   'P 1'
#
loop_
_entity.id
_entity.type
_entity.pdbx_description
1 polymer ?
#
loop_
_entity_poly.entity_id
_entity_poly.type
_entity_poly.pdbx_seq_one_letter_code
_entity_poly.pdbx_strand_id
1 'polypeptide(L)'
;MLSDRDAARLGRRDLITALGATAAGAFLLQDAVAQENNPAAQVGDRTSSIRIKSLRAFPVGTKAYVKIETNHGVTGWGEITGLEPKVACALAESLFELLDGENPTRIEHLWQKLYRSHRDMRGGPFMTHTLSAIDVALWDITGRLWGVPVYRLLGGPVRDKIRMYPTPKAQKTGTGGPHPFSGDPPDVEELVKRVADARKNVGPTGTVMFDAHCAVPPPMLIQFAQAIRPYDVLFIEEPAVPGNISVFKRLKEAINVPLATGERDRTIWGMIPYLEERCIDILQPDCAHTGGITQMRKIATLAETYFVPLAPHCTCSELGLSASLHATAAVPLFLIHEGYLDGHLMPPGVARKNWEVDADGNAPLPAGPGLGVDIDESKFAEVNAQKKFKWPTPTYGDGSVRDY
;
A
#
# COMPACT_ATOMS: atom_id res chain seq x y z
N MET A 1 -35.90 -57.89 36.63
CA MET A 1 -35.24 -57.37 37.84
C MET A 1 -33.72 -57.44 37.60
N LEU A 2 -33.16 -56.47 37.03
CA LEU A 2 -31.70 -56.27 36.96
C LEU A 2 -31.35 -55.36 38.12
N SER A 3 -30.37 -55.76 38.90
CA SER A 3 -30.05 -55.22 40.21
C SER A 3 -29.34 -53.88 40.11
N ASP A 4 -29.65 -52.99 41.07
CA ASP A 4 -29.10 -51.63 41.29
C ASP A 4 -27.58 -51.55 41.55
N ARG A 5 -26.79 -52.50 41.03
CA ARG A 5 -25.32 -52.53 41.29
C ARG A 5 -24.48 -52.15 40.09
N ASP A 6 -25.04 -51.94 38.91
CA ASP A 6 -24.26 -51.63 37.69
C ASP A 6 -24.24 -50.13 37.31
N ALA A 7 -24.93 -49.28 38.06
CA ALA A 7 -25.00 -47.86 37.78
C ALA A 7 -23.86 -47.00 38.38
N ALA A 8 -22.86 -47.59 39.02
CA ALA A 8 -21.86 -46.84 39.80
C ALA A 8 -20.41 -47.06 39.43
N ARG A 9 -20.07 -47.17 38.14
CA ARG A 9 -18.67 -47.15 37.69
C ARG A 9 -18.46 -46.59 36.27
N LEU A 10 -19.06 -45.46 35.98
CA LEU A 10 -18.50 -44.61 34.92
C LEU A 10 -17.44 -43.75 35.58
N GLY A 11 -16.17 -44.12 35.36
CA GLY A 11 -15.04 -43.39 35.93
C GLY A 11 -14.97 -41.98 35.35
N ARG A 12 -14.44 -41.03 36.16
CA ARG A 12 -14.19 -39.64 35.71
C ARG A 12 -13.52 -39.55 34.32
N ARG A 13 -12.73 -40.54 33.95
CA ARG A 13 -12.09 -40.63 32.62
C ARG A 13 -13.11 -40.86 31.51
N ASP A 14 -14.11 -41.72 31.71
CA ASP A 14 -15.09 -42.03 30.67
C ASP A 14 -16.05 -40.86 30.45
N LEU A 15 -16.34 -40.09 31.51
CA LEU A 15 -17.15 -38.86 31.42
C LEU A 15 -16.38 -37.73 30.70
N ILE A 16 -15.08 -37.61 30.96
CA ILE A 16 -14.23 -36.61 30.28
C ILE A 16 -14.04 -36.98 28.81
N THR A 17 -13.91 -38.27 28.50
CA THR A 17 -13.77 -38.75 27.11
C THR A 17 -15.07 -38.57 26.32
N ALA A 18 -16.24 -38.84 26.96
CA ALA A 18 -17.53 -38.66 26.33
C ALA A 18 -17.88 -37.15 26.15
N LEU A 19 -17.57 -36.29 27.13
CA LEU A 19 -17.74 -34.85 26.99
C LEU A 19 -16.74 -34.22 25.99
N GLY A 20 -15.51 -34.72 25.95
CA GLY A 20 -14.51 -34.29 24.98
C GLY A 20 -14.88 -34.69 23.57
N ALA A 21 -15.39 -35.92 23.36
CA ALA A 21 -15.82 -36.39 22.04
C ALA A 21 -17.07 -35.63 21.52
N THR A 22 -18.02 -35.30 22.42
CA THR A 22 -19.22 -34.53 22.04
C THR A 22 -18.89 -33.06 21.76
N ALA A 23 -17.99 -32.45 22.53
CA ALA A 23 -17.53 -31.08 22.27
C ALA A 23 -16.70 -31.00 20.99
N ALA A 24 -15.76 -31.93 20.77
CA ALA A 24 -15.00 -31.99 19.54
C ALA A 24 -15.90 -32.29 18.32
N GLY A 25 -16.90 -33.16 18.46
CA GLY A 25 -17.88 -33.43 17.43
C GLY A 25 -18.79 -32.23 17.13
N ALA A 26 -19.17 -31.46 18.16
CA ALA A 26 -19.94 -30.22 17.96
C ALA A 26 -19.08 -29.11 17.31
N PHE A 27 -17.81 -28.98 17.66
CA PHE A 27 -16.88 -28.06 16.97
C PHE A 27 -16.64 -28.47 15.52
N LEU A 28 -16.44 -29.76 15.23
CA LEU A 28 -16.27 -30.26 13.87
C LEU A 28 -17.54 -30.11 13.03
N LEU A 29 -18.72 -30.24 13.63
CA LEU A 29 -20.00 -30.00 12.96
C LEU A 29 -20.25 -28.51 12.73
N GLN A 30 -19.90 -27.63 13.68
CA GLN A 30 -19.97 -26.19 13.48
C GLN A 30 -18.99 -25.72 12.41
N ASP A 31 -17.77 -26.24 12.39
CA ASP A 31 -16.81 -25.97 11.31
C ASP A 31 -17.28 -26.51 9.95
N ALA A 32 -17.87 -27.71 9.92
CA ALA A 32 -18.41 -28.27 8.68
C ALA A 32 -19.60 -27.45 8.14
N VAL A 33 -20.52 -27.02 9.03
CA VAL A 33 -21.67 -26.18 8.66
C VAL A 33 -21.22 -24.76 8.27
N ALA A 34 -20.21 -24.22 8.95
CA ALA A 34 -19.60 -22.95 8.56
C ALA A 34 -18.88 -23.04 7.21
N GLN A 35 -18.24 -24.19 6.92
CA GLN A 35 -17.61 -24.46 5.63
C GLN A 35 -18.62 -24.64 4.50
N GLU A 36 -19.75 -25.31 4.73
CA GLU A 36 -20.81 -25.45 3.71
C GLU A 36 -21.46 -24.13 3.33
N ASN A 37 -21.55 -23.18 4.25
CA ASN A 37 -22.18 -21.87 4.03
C ASN A 37 -21.19 -20.75 3.68
N ASN A 38 -19.88 -20.98 3.77
CA ASN A 38 -18.88 -19.99 3.38
C ASN A 38 -18.34 -20.32 1.97
N PRO A 39 -18.69 -19.53 0.94
CA PRO A 39 -18.22 -19.77 -0.43
C PRO A 39 -16.70 -19.71 -0.57
N ALA A 40 -15.99 -19.08 0.37
CA ALA A 40 -14.52 -19.06 0.38
C ALA A 40 -13.90 -20.35 0.93
N ALA A 41 -14.63 -21.15 1.69
CA ALA A 41 -14.16 -22.44 2.19
C ALA A 41 -14.18 -23.55 1.14
N GLN A 42 -14.89 -23.34 0.04
CA GLN A 42 -14.88 -24.23 -1.13
C GLN A 42 -13.63 -23.94 -1.99
N VAL A 43 -12.46 -24.32 -1.49
CA VAL A 43 -11.14 -23.91 -2.04
C VAL A 43 -10.72 -24.68 -3.29
N GLY A 44 -11.49 -25.66 -3.73
CA GLY A 44 -11.24 -26.27 -5.04
C GLY A 44 -11.59 -25.26 -6.13
N ASP A 45 -10.60 -24.75 -6.83
CA ASP A 45 -10.78 -23.71 -7.86
C ASP A 45 -11.88 -24.00 -8.87
N ARG A 46 -12.14 -25.27 -9.14
CA ARG A 46 -13.19 -25.74 -10.06
C ARG A 46 -14.52 -26.00 -9.36
N THR A 47 -14.54 -26.13 -8.05
CA THR A 47 -15.73 -26.45 -7.25
C THR A 47 -16.27 -25.27 -6.47
N SER A 48 -15.45 -24.24 -6.23
CA SER A 48 -15.90 -23.00 -5.61
C SER A 48 -16.99 -22.35 -6.42
N SER A 49 -18.09 -21.97 -5.77
CA SER A 49 -19.22 -21.29 -6.42
C SER A 49 -19.03 -19.78 -6.59
N ILE A 50 -18.02 -19.19 -5.93
CA ILE A 50 -17.79 -17.74 -6.00
C ILE A 50 -17.15 -17.33 -7.33
N ARG A 51 -17.72 -16.29 -7.96
CA ARG A 51 -17.25 -15.75 -9.23
C ARG A 51 -17.28 -14.23 -9.20
N ILE A 52 -16.31 -13.59 -9.84
CA ILE A 52 -16.38 -12.19 -10.21
C ILE A 52 -17.51 -12.03 -11.23
N LYS A 53 -18.39 -11.08 -10.98
CA LYS A 53 -19.58 -10.79 -11.79
C LYS A 53 -19.47 -9.46 -12.53
N SER A 54 -18.83 -8.46 -11.92
CA SER A 54 -18.66 -7.15 -12.52
C SER A 54 -17.42 -6.44 -11.99
N LEU A 55 -16.88 -5.59 -12.84
CA LEU A 55 -15.93 -4.55 -12.46
C LEU A 55 -16.46 -3.22 -13.00
N ARG A 56 -16.50 -2.21 -12.15
CA ARG A 56 -16.78 -0.84 -12.52
C ARG A 56 -15.69 0.07 -12.01
N ALA A 57 -15.35 1.08 -12.79
CA ALA A 57 -14.36 2.08 -12.39
C ALA A 57 -14.98 3.48 -12.40
N PHE A 58 -14.64 4.29 -11.41
CA PHE A 58 -15.22 5.60 -11.19
C PHE A 58 -14.12 6.65 -11.10
N PRO A 59 -14.15 7.70 -11.93
CA PRO A 59 -13.32 8.87 -11.69
C PRO A 59 -13.86 9.59 -10.45
N VAL A 60 -12.99 9.86 -9.47
CA VAL A 60 -13.35 10.52 -8.20
C VAL A 60 -12.32 11.60 -7.89
N GLY A 61 -12.59 12.83 -8.29
CA GLY A 61 -11.65 13.94 -8.17
C GLY A 61 -10.44 13.77 -9.07
N THR A 62 -9.26 13.64 -8.46
CA THR A 62 -7.99 13.40 -9.17
C THR A 62 -7.58 11.93 -9.24
N LYS A 63 -8.44 11.02 -8.77
CA LYS A 63 -8.18 9.59 -8.63
C LYS A 63 -9.23 8.76 -9.35
N ALA A 64 -9.03 7.46 -9.45
CA ALA A 64 -10.06 6.53 -9.87
C ALA A 64 -10.26 5.42 -8.83
N TYR A 65 -11.49 5.00 -8.63
CA TYR A 65 -11.83 3.86 -7.78
C TYR A 65 -12.31 2.69 -8.63
N VAL A 66 -11.85 1.52 -8.29
CA VAL A 66 -12.26 0.24 -8.91
C VAL A 66 -13.13 -0.52 -7.91
N LYS A 67 -14.31 -0.93 -8.34
CA LYS A 67 -15.23 -1.77 -7.60
C LYS A 67 -15.38 -3.11 -8.30
N ILE A 68 -15.13 -4.19 -7.58
CA ILE A 68 -15.34 -5.56 -8.06
C ILE A 68 -16.46 -6.19 -7.23
N GLU A 69 -17.46 -6.76 -7.92
CA GLU A 69 -18.59 -7.43 -7.27
C GLU A 69 -18.58 -8.92 -7.63
N THR A 70 -18.97 -9.74 -6.68
CA THR A 70 -19.09 -11.19 -6.86
C THR A 70 -20.56 -11.62 -7.00
N ASN A 71 -20.79 -12.82 -7.52
CA ASN A 71 -22.12 -13.44 -7.59
C ASN A 71 -22.73 -13.75 -6.20
N HIS A 72 -21.94 -13.67 -5.12
CA HIS A 72 -22.40 -13.80 -3.73
C HIS A 72 -22.64 -12.44 -3.05
N GLY A 73 -22.62 -11.34 -3.79
CA GLY A 73 -22.88 -9.99 -3.24
C GLY A 73 -21.72 -9.39 -2.44
N VAL A 74 -20.56 -10.05 -2.38
CA VAL A 74 -19.38 -9.50 -1.73
C VAL A 74 -18.70 -8.54 -2.71
N THR A 75 -18.35 -7.37 -2.21
CA THR A 75 -17.73 -6.29 -2.98
C THR A 75 -16.36 -5.96 -2.40
N GLY A 76 -15.39 -5.70 -3.26
CA GLY A 76 -14.10 -5.14 -2.89
C GLY A 76 -13.78 -3.88 -3.67
N TRP A 77 -12.95 -3.05 -3.07
CA TRP A 77 -12.57 -1.76 -3.60
C TRP A 77 -11.05 -1.62 -3.73
N GLY A 78 -10.62 -0.87 -4.75
CA GLY A 78 -9.23 -0.46 -4.94
C GLY A 78 -9.15 0.94 -5.50
N GLU A 79 -7.98 1.57 -5.40
CA GLU A 79 -7.74 2.95 -5.78
C GLU A 79 -6.59 3.04 -6.79
N ILE A 80 -6.77 3.85 -7.82
CA ILE A 80 -5.75 4.22 -8.81
C ILE A 80 -5.37 5.67 -8.57
N THR A 81 -4.08 5.92 -8.36
CA THR A 81 -3.52 7.27 -8.17
C THR A 81 -2.46 7.57 -9.21
N GLY A 82 -2.07 8.86 -9.35
CA GLY A 82 -0.97 9.28 -10.21
C GLY A 82 -1.23 9.19 -11.72
N LEU A 83 -2.47 8.92 -12.14
CA LEU A 83 -2.87 8.79 -13.53
C LEU A 83 -4.07 9.69 -13.85
N GLU A 84 -4.30 9.94 -15.15
CA GLU A 84 -5.55 10.57 -15.61
C GLU A 84 -6.73 9.62 -15.33
N PRO A 85 -7.70 10.04 -14.48
CA PRO A 85 -8.71 9.12 -13.96
C PRO A 85 -9.60 8.47 -15.02
N LYS A 86 -9.95 9.19 -16.11
CA LYS A 86 -10.80 8.65 -17.16
C LYS A 86 -10.10 7.56 -17.97
N VAL A 87 -8.80 7.76 -18.24
CA VAL A 87 -7.98 6.76 -18.95
C VAL A 87 -7.79 5.54 -18.06
N ALA A 88 -7.52 5.74 -16.78
CA ALA A 88 -7.38 4.66 -15.79
C ALA A 88 -8.68 3.84 -15.65
N CYS A 89 -9.84 4.51 -15.61
CA CYS A 89 -11.14 3.83 -15.57
C CYS A 89 -11.38 2.99 -16.84
N ALA A 90 -11.14 3.56 -18.02
CA ALA A 90 -11.33 2.83 -19.27
C ALA A 90 -10.43 1.59 -19.37
N LEU A 91 -9.17 1.70 -18.91
CA LEU A 91 -8.26 0.57 -18.83
C LEU A 91 -8.76 -0.49 -17.84
N ALA A 92 -9.16 -0.09 -16.63
CA ALA A 92 -9.66 -1.02 -15.64
C ALA A 92 -10.89 -1.80 -16.13
N GLU A 93 -11.83 -1.11 -16.77
CA GLU A 93 -13.04 -1.73 -17.33
C GLU A 93 -12.72 -2.68 -18.50
N SER A 94 -11.73 -2.33 -19.35
CA SER A 94 -11.31 -3.22 -20.43
C SER A 94 -10.67 -4.52 -19.91
N LEU A 95 -10.01 -4.49 -18.76
CA LEU A 95 -9.39 -5.66 -18.14
C LEU A 95 -10.42 -6.61 -17.52
N PHE A 96 -11.70 -6.21 -17.40
CA PHE A 96 -12.76 -7.07 -16.87
C PHE A 96 -12.94 -8.35 -17.68
N GLU A 97 -12.73 -8.32 -18.99
CA GLU A 97 -12.76 -9.51 -19.84
C GLU A 97 -11.89 -10.66 -19.31
N LEU A 98 -10.75 -10.32 -18.67
CA LEU A 98 -9.84 -11.30 -18.08
C LEU A 98 -10.29 -11.81 -16.70
N LEU A 99 -11.22 -11.12 -16.08
CA LEU A 99 -11.68 -11.38 -14.71
C LEU A 99 -13.06 -12.01 -14.64
N ASP A 100 -13.90 -11.83 -15.69
CA ASP A 100 -15.27 -12.31 -15.70
C ASP A 100 -15.34 -13.82 -15.47
N GLY A 101 -16.18 -14.23 -14.54
CA GLY A 101 -16.37 -15.63 -14.15
C GLY A 101 -15.19 -16.27 -13.41
N GLU A 102 -14.13 -15.54 -13.12
CA GLU A 102 -12.98 -16.05 -12.35
C GLU A 102 -13.28 -16.09 -10.84
N ASN A 103 -12.56 -16.95 -10.12
CA ASN A 103 -12.60 -16.99 -8.66
C ASN A 103 -11.72 -15.86 -8.07
N PRO A 104 -12.31 -14.86 -7.33
CA PRO A 104 -11.58 -13.72 -6.82
C PRO A 104 -10.49 -14.08 -5.79
N THR A 105 -10.58 -15.26 -5.15
CA THR A 105 -9.59 -15.69 -4.14
C THR A 105 -8.29 -16.19 -4.75
N ARG A 106 -8.24 -16.40 -6.09
CA ARG A 106 -7.01 -16.76 -6.81
C ARG A 106 -6.17 -15.55 -7.14
N ILE A 107 -5.87 -14.72 -6.16
CA ILE A 107 -5.30 -13.38 -6.34
C ILE A 107 -4.01 -13.41 -7.17
N GLU A 108 -3.03 -14.25 -6.80
CA GLU A 108 -1.78 -14.34 -7.56
C GLU A 108 -2.01 -14.80 -9.00
N HIS A 109 -2.91 -15.76 -9.22
CA HIS A 109 -3.23 -16.22 -10.58
C HIS A 109 -3.80 -15.08 -11.42
N LEU A 110 -4.77 -14.34 -10.88
CA LEU A 110 -5.39 -13.20 -11.56
C LEU A 110 -4.39 -12.07 -11.80
N TRP A 111 -3.53 -11.80 -10.82
CA TRP A 111 -2.44 -10.85 -10.97
C TRP A 111 -1.55 -11.22 -12.16
N GLN A 112 -1.12 -12.48 -12.24
CA GLN A 112 -0.27 -12.96 -13.34
C GLN A 112 -1.02 -12.95 -14.70
N LYS A 113 -2.30 -13.32 -14.70
CA LYS A 113 -3.15 -13.30 -15.89
C LYS A 113 -3.24 -11.88 -16.47
N LEU A 114 -3.51 -10.89 -15.64
CA LEU A 114 -3.56 -9.48 -16.02
C LEU A 114 -2.18 -8.95 -16.48
N TYR A 115 -1.13 -9.17 -15.69
CA TYR A 115 0.20 -8.65 -15.96
C TYR A 115 0.81 -9.21 -17.25
N ARG A 116 0.50 -10.48 -17.58
CA ARG A 116 1.05 -11.19 -18.74
C ARG A 116 0.17 -11.12 -19.99
N SER A 117 -1.05 -10.61 -19.88
CA SER A 117 -2.00 -10.55 -20.99
C SER A 117 -1.49 -9.71 -22.16
N HIS A 118 -0.82 -8.61 -21.88
CA HIS A 118 -0.28 -7.68 -22.87
C HIS A 118 1.23 -7.48 -22.71
N ARG A 119 2.00 -8.10 -23.59
CA ARG A 119 3.47 -8.03 -23.57
C ARG A 119 3.99 -6.59 -23.58
N ASP A 120 3.44 -5.74 -24.44
CA ASP A 120 3.94 -4.40 -24.69
C ASP A 120 3.47 -3.36 -23.64
N MET A 121 2.44 -3.70 -22.85
CA MET A 121 1.93 -2.88 -21.73
C MET A 121 2.55 -3.24 -20.39
N ARG A 122 3.29 -4.34 -20.32
CA ARG A 122 3.85 -4.88 -19.09
C ARG A 122 4.81 -3.89 -18.45
N GLY A 123 4.61 -3.62 -17.13
CA GLY A 123 5.51 -2.77 -16.35
C GLY A 123 5.31 -1.27 -16.51
N GLY A 124 4.50 -0.81 -17.46
CA GLY A 124 4.17 0.60 -17.60
C GLY A 124 3.28 1.12 -16.45
N PRO A 125 3.32 2.43 -16.14
CA PRO A 125 2.56 2.99 -15.00
C PRO A 125 1.06 2.78 -15.14
N PHE A 126 0.46 3.03 -16.30
CA PHE A 126 -0.98 2.84 -16.49
C PHE A 126 -1.43 1.42 -16.18
N MET A 127 -0.72 0.42 -16.71
CA MET A 127 -1.05 -0.97 -16.45
C MET A 127 -0.83 -1.34 -14.98
N THR A 128 0.31 -0.96 -14.40
CA THR A 128 0.67 -1.42 -13.05
C THR A 128 -0.18 -0.75 -11.97
N HIS A 129 -0.47 0.57 -12.08
CA HIS A 129 -1.35 1.25 -11.13
C HIS A 129 -2.79 0.70 -11.21
N THR A 130 -3.29 0.46 -12.43
CA THR A 130 -4.62 -0.16 -12.61
C THR A 130 -4.66 -1.57 -12.01
N LEU A 131 -3.63 -2.36 -12.26
CA LEU A 131 -3.49 -3.69 -11.70
C LEU A 131 -3.37 -3.67 -10.17
N SER A 132 -2.70 -2.65 -9.60
CA SER A 132 -2.64 -2.46 -8.15
C SER A 132 -4.03 -2.32 -7.53
N ALA A 133 -4.89 -1.50 -8.14
CA ALA A 133 -6.25 -1.30 -7.65
C ALA A 133 -7.10 -2.59 -7.75
N ILE A 134 -6.96 -3.34 -8.83
CA ILE A 134 -7.65 -4.63 -8.99
C ILE A 134 -7.14 -5.63 -7.92
N ASP A 135 -5.83 -5.72 -7.70
CA ASP A 135 -5.23 -6.58 -6.68
C ASP A 135 -5.75 -6.23 -5.27
N VAL A 136 -5.76 -4.95 -4.93
CA VAL A 136 -6.28 -4.46 -3.65
C VAL A 136 -7.76 -4.82 -3.47
N ALA A 137 -8.59 -4.66 -4.52
CA ALA A 137 -9.99 -5.04 -4.48
C ALA A 137 -10.19 -6.57 -4.30
N LEU A 138 -9.34 -7.40 -4.89
CA LEU A 138 -9.37 -8.86 -4.70
C LEU A 138 -8.97 -9.27 -3.28
N TRP A 139 -7.97 -8.60 -2.68
CA TRP A 139 -7.63 -8.79 -1.28
C TRP A 139 -8.75 -8.35 -0.35
N ASP A 140 -9.43 -7.22 -0.65
CA ASP A 140 -10.59 -6.76 0.12
C ASP A 140 -11.73 -7.78 0.08
N ILE A 141 -12.09 -8.29 -1.12
CA ILE A 141 -13.07 -9.38 -1.27
C ILE A 141 -12.67 -10.57 -0.43
N THR A 142 -11.43 -11.03 -0.52
CA THR A 142 -10.97 -12.22 0.18
C THR A 142 -11.05 -12.05 1.69
N GLY A 143 -10.60 -10.90 2.21
CA GLY A 143 -10.72 -10.59 3.65
C GLY A 143 -12.18 -10.52 4.12
N ARG A 144 -13.08 -9.94 3.32
CA ARG A 144 -14.53 -9.87 3.62
C ARG A 144 -15.17 -11.25 3.59
N LEU A 145 -14.82 -12.10 2.64
CA LEU A 145 -15.32 -13.48 2.54
C LEU A 145 -14.92 -14.31 3.77
N TRP A 146 -13.72 -14.14 4.25
CA TRP A 146 -13.20 -14.90 5.38
C TRP A 146 -13.49 -14.25 6.75
N GLY A 147 -14.06 -13.04 6.73
CA GLY A 147 -14.40 -12.30 7.95
C GLY A 147 -13.18 -11.80 8.70
N VAL A 148 -12.03 -11.61 8.04
CA VAL A 148 -10.76 -11.22 8.65
C VAL A 148 -10.14 -10.00 7.97
N PRO A 149 -9.34 -9.21 8.70
CA PRO A 149 -8.51 -8.17 8.11
C PRO A 149 -7.47 -8.75 7.15
N VAL A 150 -7.14 -8.03 6.06
CA VAL A 150 -6.23 -8.53 5.03
C VAL A 150 -4.85 -8.91 5.59
N TYR A 151 -4.29 -8.18 6.55
CA TYR A 151 -2.98 -8.53 7.13
C TYR A 151 -2.96 -9.94 7.76
N ARG A 152 -4.10 -10.47 8.23
CA ARG A 152 -4.20 -11.86 8.73
C ARG A 152 -3.94 -12.89 7.63
N LEU A 153 -4.41 -12.60 6.40
CA LEU A 153 -4.19 -13.44 5.22
C LEU A 153 -2.73 -13.39 4.73
N LEU A 154 -2.01 -12.32 5.08
CA LEU A 154 -0.60 -12.14 4.74
C LEU A 154 0.37 -12.81 5.72
N GLY A 155 -0.17 -13.47 6.77
CA GLY A 155 0.62 -14.11 7.81
C GLY A 155 0.97 -13.22 9.00
N GLY A 156 0.49 -11.96 9.01
CA GLY A 156 0.72 -10.98 10.07
C GLY A 156 -0.33 -11.00 11.18
N PRO A 157 -0.27 -10.01 12.11
CA PRO A 157 0.70 -8.91 12.09
C PRO A 157 2.02 -9.25 12.78
N VAL A 158 3.10 -8.56 12.41
CA VAL A 158 4.40 -8.60 13.10
C VAL A 158 4.57 -7.40 14.06
N ARG A 159 3.61 -6.48 14.08
CA ARG A 159 3.53 -5.30 14.96
C ARG A 159 2.09 -4.96 15.30
N ASP A 160 1.88 -4.26 16.41
CA ASP A 160 0.53 -3.87 16.87
C ASP A 160 0.12 -2.49 16.33
N LYS A 161 1.08 -1.67 15.91
CA LYS A 161 0.86 -0.33 15.37
C LYS A 161 1.94 0.04 14.35
N ILE A 162 1.64 0.98 13.47
CA ILE A 162 2.51 1.43 12.39
C ILE A 162 2.88 2.89 12.63
N ARG A 163 4.19 3.17 12.72
CA ARG A 163 4.71 4.53 12.85
C ARG A 163 4.49 5.30 11.54
N MET A 164 3.94 6.51 11.65
CA MET A 164 3.51 7.32 10.51
C MET A 164 4.26 8.67 10.44
N TYR A 165 4.24 9.26 9.24
CA TYR A 165 4.52 10.69 9.02
C TYR A 165 3.61 11.24 7.90
N PRO A 166 3.34 12.58 7.82
CA PRO A 166 3.73 13.62 8.77
C PRO A 166 2.97 13.54 10.10
N THR A 167 3.66 13.85 11.17
CA THR A 167 3.10 13.97 12.52
C THR A 167 3.84 15.07 13.27
N PRO A 168 3.35 15.54 14.45
CA PRO A 168 4.09 16.51 15.24
C PRO A 168 5.52 16.08 15.62
N LYS A 169 5.82 14.78 15.62
CA LYS A 169 7.13 14.21 15.96
C LYS A 169 7.93 13.71 14.74
N ALA A 170 7.36 13.76 13.54
CA ALA A 170 8.00 13.28 12.31
C ALA A 170 7.56 14.13 11.12
N GLN A 171 8.48 14.85 10.50
CA GLN A 171 8.21 15.77 9.41
C GLN A 171 9.10 15.46 8.20
N LYS A 172 8.48 15.30 7.02
CA LYS A 172 9.15 15.36 5.73
C LYS A 172 9.10 16.80 5.23
N THR A 173 10.25 17.35 4.86
CA THR A 173 10.38 18.60 4.10
C THR A 173 11.05 18.28 2.78
N GLY A 174 11.07 19.20 1.86
CA GLY A 174 11.61 18.90 0.54
C GLY A 174 11.70 20.12 -0.34
N THR A 175 11.87 19.82 -1.62
CA THR A 175 11.92 20.83 -2.65
C THR A 175 10.59 21.58 -2.82
N GLY A 176 9.46 21.07 -2.32
CA GLY A 176 8.21 21.83 -2.22
C GLY A 176 7.36 21.84 -3.49
N GLY A 177 7.25 20.70 -4.15
CA GLY A 177 6.44 20.55 -5.36
C GLY A 177 7.23 20.79 -6.64
N PRO A 178 6.56 20.94 -7.79
CA PRO A 178 7.25 21.02 -9.05
C PRO A 178 8.30 22.13 -8.98
N HIS A 179 9.56 21.71 -8.88
CA HIS A 179 10.65 22.62 -8.63
C HIS A 179 10.94 23.44 -9.86
N PRO A 180 11.03 24.71 -9.65
CA PRO A 180 11.67 25.53 -10.64
C PRO A 180 13.15 25.17 -10.70
N PHE A 181 13.54 24.32 -11.62
CA PHE A 181 14.71 24.67 -12.36
C PHE A 181 14.33 25.90 -13.17
N SER A 182 14.39 27.05 -12.54
CA SER A 182 14.25 28.34 -13.24
C SER A 182 15.47 28.66 -14.10
N GLY A 183 16.21 27.62 -14.56
CA GLY A 183 17.55 27.79 -15.09
C GLY A 183 18.60 28.01 -13.98
N ASP A 184 18.13 28.40 -12.81
CA ASP A 184 18.97 28.52 -11.61
C ASP A 184 18.87 27.23 -10.80
N PRO A 185 20.00 26.65 -10.38
CA PRO A 185 20.03 25.51 -9.48
C PRO A 185 19.24 25.85 -8.20
N PRO A 186 18.57 24.88 -7.57
CA PRO A 186 17.94 25.11 -6.28
C PRO A 186 18.99 25.67 -5.31
N ASP A 187 18.65 26.75 -4.65
CA ASP A 187 19.56 27.35 -3.67
C ASP A 187 19.77 26.36 -2.51
N VAL A 188 20.99 25.86 -2.39
CA VAL A 188 21.34 24.89 -1.34
C VAL A 188 21.09 25.49 0.04
N GLU A 189 21.32 26.79 0.24
CA GLU A 189 21.09 27.48 1.52
C GLU A 189 19.59 27.48 1.88
N GLU A 190 18.71 27.71 0.91
CA GLU A 190 17.26 27.65 1.13
C GLU A 190 16.81 26.23 1.50
N LEU A 191 17.34 25.20 0.83
CA LEU A 191 17.03 23.81 1.17
C LEU A 191 17.52 23.43 2.57
N VAL A 192 18.70 23.85 2.94
CA VAL A 192 19.25 23.66 4.29
C VAL A 192 18.39 24.35 5.35
N LYS A 193 17.93 25.56 5.07
CA LYS A 193 17.02 26.29 5.96
C LYS A 193 15.70 25.53 6.18
N ARG A 194 15.13 24.94 5.15
CA ARG A 194 13.91 24.10 5.29
C ARG A 194 14.13 22.92 6.22
N VAL A 195 15.28 22.26 6.12
CA VAL A 195 15.65 21.17 7.04
C VAL A 195 15.84 21.69 8.47
N ALA A 196 16.50 22.83 8.64
CA ALA A 196 16.67 23.46 9.95
C ALA A 196 15.33 23.84 10.60
N ASP A 197 14.40 24.38 9.82
CA ASP A 197 13.05 24.72 10.28
C ASP A 197 12.26 23.45 10.64
N ALA A 198 12.32 22.40 9.84
CA ALA A 198 11.71 21.11 10.15
C ALA A 198 12.27 20.53 11.47
N ARG A 199 13.60 20.54 11.65
CA ARG A 199 14.25 20.09 12.89
C ARG A 199 13.80 20.90 14.10
N LYS A 200 13.66 22.21 13.95
CA LYS A 200 13.13 23.09 15.01
C LYS A 200 11.68 22.73 15.37
N ASN A 201 10.86 22.45 14.37
CA ASN A 201 9.44 22.10 14.56
C ASN A 201 9.25 20.80 15.32
N VAL A 202 9.97 19.73 14.93
CA VAL A 202 9.84 18.41 15.58
C VAL A 202 10.66 18.28 16.87
N GLY A 203 11.53 19.24 17.15
CA GLY A 203 12.42 19.21 18.32
C GLY A 203 13.61 18.25 18.17
N PRO A 204 14.47 18.14 19.20
CA PRO A 204 15.75 17.43 19.13
C PRO A 204 15.59 15.90 18.96
N THR A 205 14.50 15.33 19.43
CA THR A 205 14.22 13.87 19.36
C THR A 205 13.25 13.47 18.27
N GLY A 206 12.70 14.46 17.55
CA GLY A 206 11.80 14.21 16.43
C GLY A 206 12.54 13.68 15.20
N THR A 207 11.79 13.26 14.19
CA THR A 207 12.34 12.71 12.95
C THR A 207 12.17 13.73 11.82
N VAL A 208 13.25 13.99 11.07
CA VAL A 208 13.24 14.83 9.87
C VAL A 208 13.65 13.98 8.68
N MET A 209 12.90 14.07 7.60
CA MET A 209 13.20 13.52 6.29
C MET A 209 13.23 14.63 5.26
N PHE A 210 13.98 14.44 4.19
CA PHE A 210 14.06 15.39 3.08
C PHE A 210 13.72 14.67 1.76
N ASP A 211 12.83 15.27 0.98
CA ASP A 211 12.43 14.77 -0.32
C ASP A 211 12.98 15.70 -1.42
N ALA A 212 13.89 15.16 -2.21
CA ALA A 212 14.50 15.89 -3.31
C ALA A 212 13.64 15.86 -4.58
N HIS A 213 12.62 14.99 -4.66
CA HIS A 213 11.76 14.83 -5.85
C HIS A 213 12.53 14.79 -7.18
N CYS A 214 13.70 14.19 -7.19
CA CYS A 214 14.64 14.17 -8.33
C CYS A 214 15.04 15.57 -8.87
N ALA A 215 14.69 16.64 -8.18
CA ALA A 215 14.83 18.01 -8.66
C ALA A 215 16.21 18.65 -8.35
N VAL A 216 17.02 18.00 -7.52
CA VAL A 216 18.33 18.52 -7.10
C VAL A 216 19.44 17.86 -7.92
N PRO A 217 20.23 18.61 -8.72
CA PRO A 217 21.33 18.04 -9.49
C PRO A 217 22.33 17.32 -8.56
N PRO A 218 22.89 16.18 -8.99
CA PRO A 218 23.77 15.38 -8.15
C PRO A 218 24.92 16.13 -7.47
N PRO A 219 25.67 17.05 -8.13
CA PRO A 219 26.70 17.82 -7.44
C PRO A 219 26.16 18.70 -6.30
N MET A 220 24.98 19.29 -6.50
CA MET A 220 24.36 20.15 -5.48
C MET A 220 23.75 19.32 -4.35
N LEU A 221 23.17 18.15 -4.67
CA LEU A 221 22.67 17.24 -3.66
C LEU A 221 23.80 16.76 -2.73
N ILE A 222 25.00 16.54 -3.26
CA ILE A 222 26.19 16.21 -2.45
C ILE A 222 26.55 17.37 -1.51
N GLN A 223 26.56 18.60 -2.00
CA GLN A 223 26.81 19.80 -1.15
C GLN A 223 25.74 19.97 -0.08
N PHE A 224 24.47 19.84 -0.48
CA PHE A 224 23.35 19.88 0.43
C PHE A 224 23.44 18.80 1.52
N ALA A 225 23.73 17.56 1.17
CA ALA A 225 23.87 16.45 2.11
C ALA A 225 24.98 16.69 3.14
N GLN A 226 26.08 17.35 2.74
CA GLN A 226 27.13 17.76 3.66
C GLN A 226 26.66 18.86 4.63
N ALA A 227 25.89 19.82 4.14
CA ALA A 227 25.40 20.96 4.94
C ALA A 227 24.32 20.57 5.96
N ILE A 228 23.50 19.54 5.67
CA ILE A 228 22.42 19.07 6.57
C ILE A 228 22.89 18.10 7.65
N ARG A 229 24.15 17.68 7.68
CA ARG A 229 24.68 16.75 8.70
C ARG A 229 24.35 17.14 10.15
N PRO A 230 24.37 18.44 10.55
CA PRO A 230 24.03 18.83 11.92
C PRO A 230 22.56 18.58 12.32
N TYR A 231 21.69 18.32 11.35
CA TYR A 231 20.24 18.20 11.58
C TYR A 231 19.72 16.76 11.70
N ASP A 232 20.61 15.76 11.66
CA ASP A 232 20.25 14.34 11.84
C ASP A 232 19.04 13.90 10.99
N VAL A 233 19.16 14.08 9.66
CA VAL A 233 18.12 13.72 8.70
C VAL A 233 18.09 12.22 8.54
N LEU A 234 16.89 11.61 8.69
CA LEU A 234 16.69 10.15 8.63
C LEU A 234 17.03 9.59 7.24
N PHE A 235 16.59 10.26 6.19
CA PHE A 235 16.92 9.92 4.80
C PHE A 235 16.69 11.10 3.84
N ILE A 236 17.34 11.02 2.67
CA ILE A 236 17.04 11.82 1.48
C ILE A 236 16.27 10.93 0.51
N GLU A 237 15.03 11.30 0.21
CA GLU A 237 14.10 10.64 -0.70
C GLU A 237 14.29 11.15 -2.12
N GLU A 238 14.08 10.28 -3.11
CA GLU A 238 14.19 10.54 -4.55
C GLU A 238 15.43 11.37 -4.95
N PRO A 239 16.64 10.89 -4.63
CA PRO A 239 17.87 11.65 -4.88
C PRO A 239 18.21 11.83 -6.36
N ALA A 240 17.59 11.04 -7.26
CA ALA A 240 17.74 11.09 -8.70
C ALA A 240 16.54 10.43 -9.40
N VAL A 241 16.38 10.75 -10.69
CA VAL A 241 15.34 10.12 -11.55
C VAL A 241 15.56 8.61 -11.64
N PRO A 242 14.51 7.79 -11.48
CA PRO A 242 14.58 6.34 -11.62
C PRO A 242 15.17 5.89 -12.97
N GLY A 243 15.79 4.70 -12.96
CA GLY A 243 16.33 4.08 -14.18
C GLY A 243 17.80 4.35 -14.47
N ASN A 244 18.43 5.33 -13.83
CA ASN A 244 19.88 5.56 -13.97
C ASN A 244 20.63 5.14 -12.70
N ILE A 245 20.85 3.85 -12.54
CA ILE A 245 21.51 3.27 -11.36
C ILE A 245 22.94 3.81 -11.14
N SER A 246 23.65 4.19 -12.20
CA SER A 246 25.00 4.74 -12.05
C SER A 246 25.03 6.07 -11.30
N VAL A 247 23.98 6.89 -11.43
CA VAL A 247 23.84 8.13 -10.64
C VAL A 247 23.59 7.81 -9.17
N PHE A 248 22.71 6.85 -8.88
CA PHE A 248 22.46 6.40 -7.49
C PHE A 248 23.74 5.87 -6.84
N LYS A 249 24.55 5.07 -7.54
CA LYS A 249 25.85 4.58 -7.04
C LYS A 249 26.79 5.73 -6.69
N ARG A 250 26.92 6.70 -7.60
CA ARG A 250 27.76 7.90 -7.36
C ARG A 250 27.26 8.69 -6.14
N LEU A 251 25.96 8.89 -6.01
CA LEU A 251 25.38 9.58 -4.85
C LEU A 251 25.61 8.81 -3.57
N LYS A 252 25.42 7.50 -3.59
CA LYS A 252 25.64 6.63 -2.43
C LYS A 252 27.09 6.66 -1.93
N GLU A 253 28.07 6.72 -2.83
CA GLU A 253 29.49 6.84 -2.50
C GLU A 253 29.85 8.22 -1.89
N ALA A 254 29.13 9.28 -2.29
CA ALA A 254 29.46 10.65 -1.92
C ALA A 254 28.63 11.20 -0.73
N ILE A 255 27.47 10.60 -0.43
CA ILE A 255 26.51 11.09 0.57
C ILE A 255 26.47 10.14 1.76
N ASN A 256 26.66 10.70 2.98
CA ASN A 256 26.61 9.94 4.23
C ASN A 256 25.23 9.96 4.91
N VAL A 257 24.23 10.64 4.34
CA VAL A 257 22.83 10.56 4.77
C VAL A 257 22.20 9.37 4.04
N PRO A 258 21.38 8.53 4.70
CA PRO A 258 20.70 7.43 4.04
C PRO A 258 19.89 7.88 2.82
N LEU A 259 19.95 7.14 1.72
CA LEU A 259 19.22 7.40 0.49
C LEU A 259 17.98 6.49 0.41
N ALA A 260 16.84 7.07 0.04
CA ALA A 260 15.57 6.38 -0.09
C ALA A 260 14.96 6.62 -1.48
N THR A 261 14.33 5.58 -2.07
CA THR A 261 13.61 5.67 -3.35
C THR A 261 12.70 4.47 -3.56
N GLY A 262 11.83 4.52 -4.57
CA GLY A 262 11.02 3.37 -4.98
C GLY A 262 9.56 3.69 -5.31
N GLU A 263 9.06 4.88 -5.03
CA GLU A 263 7.66 5.24 -5.26
C GLU A 263 7.25 5.22 -6.75
N ARG A 264 8.20 5.52 -7.63
CA ARG A 264 7.99 5.51 -9.09
C ARG A 264 8.46 4.24 -9.77
N ASP A 265 8.98 3.27 -9.00
CA ASP A 265 9.38 1.96 -9.50
C ASP A 265 8.22 0.95 -9.34
N ARG A 266 8.14 0.00 -10.29
CA ARG A 266 7.01 -0.92 -10.36
C ARG A 266 7.48 -2.36 -10.24
N THR A 267 6.70 -3.12 -9.47
CA THR A 267 6.94 -4.54 -9.24
C THR A 267 8.31 -4.83 -8.63
N ILE A 268 8.58 -6.09 -8.32
CA ILE A 268 9.91 -6.52 -7.86
C ILE A 268 11.01 -6.19 -8.88
N TRP A 269 10.69 -6.18 -10.17
CA TRP A 269 11.68 -5.97 -11.24
C TRP A 269 12.24 -4.55 -11.26
N GLY A 270 11.44 -3.55 -10.90
CA GLY A 270 11.92 -2.17 -10.75
C GLY A 270 12.82 -1.99 -9.54
N MET A 271 12.64 -2.78 -8.47
CA MET A 271 13.38 -2.65 -7.22
C MET A 271 14.74 -3.38 -7.23
N ILE A 272 14.84 -4.47 -7.98
CA ILE A 272 16.05 -5.32 -8.03
C ILE A 272 17.34 -4.53 -8.29
N PRO A 273 17.42 -3.63 -9.29
CA PRO A 273 18.69 -2.96 -9.62
C PRO A 273 19.26 -2.14 -8.46
N TYR A 274 18.41 -1.49 -7.65
CA TYR A 274 18.86 -0.73 -6.48
C TYR A 274 19.42 -1.62 -5.39
N LEU A 275 18.81 -2.78 -5.17
CA LEU A 275 19.20 -3.73 -4.14
C LEU A 275 20.48 -4.45 -4.53
N GLU A 276 20.60 -4.94 -5.76
CA GLU A 276 21.79 -5.64 -6.27
C GLU A 276 23.03 -4.74 -6.24
N GLU A 277 22.87 -3.48 -6.65
CA GLU A 277 23.95 -2.49 -6.68
C GLU A 277 24.18 -1.80 -5.33
N ARG A 278 23.34 -2.08 -4.31
CA ARG A 278 23.43 -1.53 -2.95
C ARG A 278 23.54 -0.01 -2.92
N CYS A 279 22.83 0.65 -3.83
CA CYS A 279 22.92 2.09 -4.03
C CYS A 279 21.84 2.91 -3.31
N ILE A 280 21.03 2.24 -2.47
CA ILE A 280 20.06 2.84 -1.54
C ILE A 280 20.13 2.18 -0.18
N ASP A 281 19.58 2.84 0.83
CA ASP A 281 19.48 2.35 2.21
C ASP A 281 18.06 1.99 2.63
N ILE A 282 17.06 2.60 1.98
CA ILE A 282 15.65 2.48 2.31
C ILE A 282 14.86 2.35 1.01
N LEU A 283 13.92 1.43 0.98
CA LEU A 283 13.04 1.24 -0.17
C LEU A 283 11.64 1.77 0.13
N GLN A 284 11.07 2.55 -0.81
CA GLN A 284 9.80 3.26 -0.64
C GLN A 284 8.73 2.85 -1.68
N PRO A 285 8.38 1.55 -1.76
CA PRO A 285 7.33 1.14 -2.69
C PRO A 285 5.98 1.75 -2.31
N ASP A 286 5.21 2.14 -3.31
CA ASP A 286 3.82 2.56 -3.13
C ASP A 286 2.86 1.42 -3.50
N CYS A 287 1.96 1.06 -2.59
CA CYS A 287 1.00 -0.04 -2.80
C CYS A 287 0.10 0.20 -4.03
N ALA A 288 -0.27 1.47 -4.31
CA ALA A 288 -1.09 1.81 -5.47
C ALA A 288 -0.31 1.84 -6.79
N HIS A 289 1.03 1.90 -6.74
CA HIS A 289 1.87 2.04 -7.94
C HIS A 289 2.62 0.75 -8.32
N THR A 290 2.97 -0.06 -7.32
CA THR A 290 3.93 -1.15 -7.50
C THR A 290 3.31 -2.48 -7.92
N GLY A 291 1.98 -2.59 -7.96
CA GLY A 291 1.25 -3.83 -8.30
C GLY A 291 0.44 -4.40 -7.13
N GLY A 292 0.02 -3.53 -6.21
CA GLY A 292 -0.87 -3.85 -5.10
C GLY A 292 -0.20 -4.54 -3.92
N ILE A 293 -1.01 -5.07 -3.02
CA ILE A 293 -0.59 -5.80 -1.81
C ILE A 293 0.28 -7.01 -2.18
N THR A 294 -0.07 -7.70 -3.26
CA THR A 294 0.69 -8.86 -3.77
C THR A 294 2.14 -8.51 -4.07
N GLN A 295 2.40 -7.38 -4.72
CA GLN A 295 3.77 -6.97 -5.02
C GLN A 295 4.47 -6.35 -3.80
N MET A 296 3.76 -5.57 -2.98
CA MET A 296 4.30 -5.05 -1.72
C MET A 296 4.91 -6.18 -0.86
N ARG A 297 4.20 -7.30 -0.72
CA ARG A 297 4.70 -8.47 0.01
C ARG A 297 5.98 -9.05 -0.60
N LYS A 298 6.02 -9.18 -1.93
CA LYS A 298 7.19 -9.73 -2.64
C LYS A 298 8.38 -8.78 -2.53
N ILE A 299 8.16 -7.48 -2.68
CA ILE A 299 9.18 -6.44 -2.53
C ILE A 299 9.73 -6.44 -1.11
N ALA A 300 8.87 -6.55 -0.09
CA ALA A 300 9.30 -6.63 1.30
C ALA A 300 10.21 -7.83 1.56
N THR A 301 9.83 -9.01 1.06
CA THR A 301 10.65 -10.23 1.18
C THR A 301 11.99 -10.09 0.46
N LEU A 302 11.98 -9.47 -0.72
CA LEU A 302 13.21 -9.21 -1.48
C LEU A 302 14.12 -8.24 -0.72
N ALA A 303 13.60 -7.10 -0.25
CA ALA A 303 14.34 -6.08 0.48
C ALA A 303 14.94 -6.63 1.79
N GLU A 304 14.20 -7.49 2.50
CA GLU A 304 14.65 -8.16 3.72
C GLU A 304 15.93 -8.98 3.48
N THR A 305 16.06 -9.66 2.33
CA THR A 305 17.28 -10.45 2.01
C THR A 305 18.52 -9.59 1.81
N TYR A 306 18.34 -8.29 1.51
CA TYR A 306 19.41 -7.29 1.39
C TYR A 306 19.57 -6.42 2.64
N PHE A 307 18.80 -6.66 3.72
CA PHE A 307 18.74 -5.84 4.92
C PHE A 307 18.34 -4.39 4.67
N VAL A 308 17.50 -4.13 3.65
CA VAL A 308 16.99 -2.81 3.31
C VAL A 308 15.57 -2.68 3.89
N PRO A 309 15.34 -1.76 4.84
CA PRO A 309 14.02 -1.54 5.42
C PRO A 309 13.08 -0.84 4.43
N LEU A 310 11.78 -1.09 4.61
CA LEU A 310 10.74 -0.37 3.90
C LEU A 310 10.30 0.90 4.66
N ALA A 311 10.14 1.99 3.91
CA ALA A 311 9.41 3.20 4.33
C ALA A 311 8.38 3.54 3.25
N PRO A 312 7.24 2.84 3.17
CA PRO A 312 6.32 2.96 2.06
C PRO A 312 5.86 4.40 1.80
N HIS A 313 5.96 4.82 0.54
CA HIS A 313 5.33 6.03 0.03
C HIS A 313 3.81 5.84 -0.03
N CYS A 314 3.04 6.90 0.23
CA CYS A 314 1.59 6.86 0.11
C CYS A 314 0.97 8.24 -0.06
N THR A 315 0.48 8.54 -1.25
CA THR A 315 -0.34 9.72 -1.58
C THR A 315 -1.80 9.34 -1.88
N CYS A 316 -2.23 8.21 -1.33
CA CYS A 316 -3.56 7.65 -1.52
C CYS A 316 -4.62 8.33 -0.64
N SER A 317 -5.89 8.03 -0.95
CA SER A 317 -6.99 8.25 -0.01
C SER A 317 -6.97 7.21 1.12
N GLU A 318 -7.97 7.27 1.99
CA GLU A 318 -8.14 6.31 3.09
C GLU A 318 -8.14 4.85 2.62
N LEU A 319 -8.62 4.60 1.40
CA LEU A 319 -8.71 3.26 0.82
C LEU A 319 -7.31 2.71 0.49
N GLY A 320 -6.54 3.44 -0.31
CA GLY A 320 -5.19 3.02 -0.69
C GLY A 320 -4.23 3.02 0.50
N LEU A 321 -4.37 4.00 1.41
CA LEU A 321 -3.61 4.04 2.65
C LEU A 321 -3.91 2.81 3.53
N SER A 322 -5.18 2.42 3.68
CA SER A 322 -5.52 1.21 4.43
C SER A 322 -4.91 -0.05 3.81
N ALA A 323 -4.94 -0.17 2.47
CA ALA A 323 -4.29 -1.29 1.78
C ALA A 323 -2.78 -1.35 2.06
N SER A 324 -2.11 -0.19 2.04
CA SER A 324 -0.68 -0.08 2.36
C SER A 324 -0.39 -0.42 3.83
N LEU A 325 -1.26 0.01 4.78
CA LEU A 325 -1.14 -0.35 6.19
C LEU A 325 -1.30 -1.87 6.41
N HIS A 326 -2.23 -2.53 5.71
CA HIS A 326 -2.37 -3.99 5.77
C HIS A 326 -1.11 -4.71 5.28
N ALA A 327 -0.54 -4.29 4.16
CA ALA A 327 0.70 -4.85 3.67
C ALA A 327 1.85 -4.64 4.68
N THR A 328 2.00 -3.40 5.19
CA THR A 328 3.04 -2.99 6.14
C THR A 328 2.93 -3.73 7.48
N ALA A 329 1.71 -4.05 7.94
CA ALA A 329 1.50 -4.81 9.17
C ALA A 329 2.19 -6.19 9.15
N ALA A 330 2.38 -6.78 7.97
CA ALA A 330 3.00 -8.08 7.76
C ALA A 330 4.48 -8.01 7.34
N VAL A 331 5.09 -6.82 7.24
CA VAL A 331 6.49 -6.61 6.83
C VAL A 331 7.42 -6.62 8.03
N PRO A 332 8.38 -7.56 8.17
CA PRO A 332 9.29 -7.60 9.33
C PRO A 332 10.22 -6.38 9.37
N LEU A 333 10.89 -6.06 8.26
CA LEU A 333 11.87 -5.00 8.18
C LEU A 333 11.22 -3.69 7.68
N PHE A 334 10.77 -2.86 8.62
CA PHE A 334 10.01 -1.64 8.40
C PHE A 334 10.57 -0.48 9.22
N LEU A 335 10.58 0.72 8.67
CA LEU A 335 11.12 1.92 9.30
C LEU A 335 10.01 2.90 9.73
N ILE A 336 9.26 3.45 8.76
CA ILE A 336 8.22 4.44 8.93
C ILE A 336 7.31 4.45 7.70
N HIS A 337 6.04 4.84 7.85
CA HIS A 337 5.08 4.87 6.75
C HIS A 337 4.59 6.28 6.46
N GLU A 338 4.53 6.65 5.19
CA GLU A 338 3.89 7.89 4.75
C GLU A 338 2.37 7.80 4.81
N GLY A 339 1.71 8.92 5.10
CA GLY A 339 0.26 9.01 5.07
C GLY A 339 -0.25 10.34 5.59
N TYR A 340 -1.53 10.60 5.45
CA TYR A 340 -2.19 11.83 5.93
C TYR A 340 -1.68 13.14 5.33
N LEU A 341 -1.20 13.12 4.11
CA LEU A 341 -0.88 14.36 3.42
C LEU A 341 -2.18 15.12 3.11
N ASP A 342 -2.23 16.38 3.49
CA ASP A 342 -3.35 17.27 3.19
C ASP A 342 -3.64 17.28 1.69
N GLY A 343 -4.92 17.07 1.34
CA GLY A 343 -5.37 17.05 -0.05
C GLY A 343 -5.43 15.67 -0.73
N HIS A 344 -4.84 14.64 -0.14
CA HIS A 344 -4.92 13.27 -0.65
C HIS A 344 -6.11 12.50 -0.09
N LEU A 345 -6.54 12.80 1.14
CA LEU A 345 -7.72 12.21 1.75
C LEU A 345 -9.00 12.66 1.02
N MET A 346 -10.01 11.80 1.07
CA MET A 346 -11.33 12.13 0.53
C MET A 346 -12.09 13.10 1.44
N PRO A 347 -13.04 13.88 0.89
CA PRO A 347 -13.98 14.62 1.71
C PRO A 347 -14.68 13.71 2.72
N PRO A 348 -15.05 14.23 3.91
CA PRO A 348 -15.66 13.42 4.96
C PRO A 348 -16.88 12.62 4.47
N GLY A 349 -16.90 11.34 4.81
CA GLY A 349 -17.99 10.41 4.52
C GLY A 349 -17.95 9.74 3.16
N VAL A 350 -16.99 10.03 2.28
CA VAL A 350 -16.76 9.27 1.03
C VAL A 350 -16.10 7.94 1.31
N ALA A 351 -15.02 7.97 2.08
CA ALA A 351 -14.33 6.77 2.56
C ALA A 351 -14.35 6.78 4.10
N ARG A 352 -15.02 5.80 4.68
CA ARG A 352 -15.12 5.64 6.14
C ARG A 352 -14.16 4.55 6.59
N LYS A 353 -13.08 4.97 7.25
CA LYS A 353 -12.10 4.09 7.88
C LYS A 353 -12.44 3.86 9.36
N ASN A 354 -11.95 2.78 9.93
CA ASN A 354 -12.17 2.39 11.33
C ASN A 354 -10.91 2.55 12.21
N TRP A 355 -10.00 3.41 11.83
CA TRP A 355 -8.74 3.65 12.53
C TRP A 355 -8.35 5.14 12.44
N GLU A 356 -7.62 5.61 13.45
CA GLU A 356 -7.07 6.98 13.51
C GLU A 356 -5.65 6.94 14.03
N VAL A 357 -4.81 7.86 13.58
CA VAL A 357 -3.43 8.01 14.08
C VAL A 357 -3.47 8.56 15.50
N ASP A 358 -2.72 7.93 16.40
CA ASP A 358 -2.64 8.33 17.80
C ASP A 358 -1.78 9.60 17.99
N ALA A 359 -1.81 10.16 19.21
CA ALA A 359 -1.03 11.36 19.55
C ALA A 359 0.49 11.16 19.45
N ASP A 360 0.96 9.92 19.45
CA ASP A 360 2.36 9.57 19.28
C ASP A 360 2.76 9.39 17.81
N GLY A 361 1.81 9.54 16.89
CA GLY A 361 2.04 9.43 15.45
C GLY A 361 2.05 7.99 14.94
N ASN A 362 1.29 7.09 15.56
CA ASN A 362 1.13 5.73 15.08
C ASN A 362 -0.30 5.45 14.63
N ALA A 363 -0.46 4.78 13.51
CA ALA A 363 -1.73 4.19 13.12
C ALA A 363 -1.91 2.83 13.82
N PRO A 364 -3.07 2.54 14.44
CA PRO A 364 -3.42 1.18 14.82
C PRO A 364 -3.59 0.34 13.55
N LEU A 365 -3.56 -0.98 13.68
CA LEU A 365 -3.86 -1.85 12.57
C LEU A 365 -5.33 -1.71 12.16
N PRO A 366 -5.65 -1.60 10.84
CA PRO A 366 -7.04 -1.54 10.40
C PRO A 366 -7.83 -2.76 10.89
N ALA A 367 -8.99 -2.53 11.48
CA ALA A 367 -9.82 -3.58 12.06
C ALA A 367 -10.95 -3.98 11.11
N GLY A 368 -11.59 -5.14 11.38
CA GLY A 368 -12.72 -5.65 10.61
C GLY A 368 -12.32 -6.38 9.34
N PRO A 369 -13.29 -6.98 8.63
CA PRO A 369 -13.05 -7.74 7.42
C PRO A 369 -12.55 -6.89 6.25
N GLY A 370 -11.67 -7.46 5.44
CA GLY A 370 -11.12 -6.78 4.27
C GLY A 370 -10.16 -5.67 4.64
N LEU A 371 -10.29 -4.53 4.00
CA LEU A 371 -9.46 -3.34 4.22
C LEU A 371 -9.91 -2.48 5.41
N GLY A 372 -11.09 -2.75 5.99
CA GLY A 372 -11.64 -1.92 7.08
C GLY A 372 -12.03 -0.51 6.62
N VAL A 373 -12.35 -0.34 5.34
CA VAL A 373 -12.83 0.90 4.74
C VAL A 373 -14.13 0.64 3.99
N ASP A 374 -15.12 1.51 4.20
CA ASP A 374 -16.37 1.52 3.45
C ASP A 374 -16.43 2.73 2.53
N ILE A 375 -16.86 2.53 1.29
CA ILE A 375 -16.96 3.57 0.26
C ILE A 375 -18.43 3.91 0.03
N ASP A 376 -18.75 5.21 0.10
CA ASP A 376 -20.05 5.76 -0.24
C ASP A 376 -20.05 6.32 -1.67
N GLU A 377 -20.47 5.51 -2.63
CA GLU A 377 -20.54 5.88 -4.05
C GLU A 377 -21.46 7.08 -4.31
N SER A 378 -22.47 7.31 -3.46
CA SER A 378 -23.44 8.40 -3.66
C SER A 378 -22.81 9.78 -3.62
N LYS A 379 -21.61 9.91 -3.02
CA LYS A 379 -20.86 11.15 -2.86
C LYS A 379 -19.89 11.45 -4.00
N PHE A 380 -19.66 10.52 -4.92
CA PHE A 380 -18.68 10.71 -6.00
C PHE A 380 -18.99 11.92 -6.89
N ALA A 381 -20.27 12.17 -7.18
CA ALA A 381 -20.68 13.31 -7.98
C ALA A 381 -20.31 14.65 -7.32
N GLU A 382 -20.43 14.75 -6.00
CA GLU A 382 -20.05 15.93 -5.22
C GLU A 382 -18.52 16.16 -5.28
N VAL A 383 -17.72 15.11 -5.10
CA VAL A 383 -16.26 15.19 -5.21
C VAL A 383 -15.84 15.67 -6.60
N ASN A 384 -16.45 15.12 -7.65
CA ASN A 384 -16.15 15.48 -9.03
C ASN A 384 -16.57 16.92 -9.40
N ALA A 385 -17.52 17.50 -8.68
CA ALA A 385 -17.88 18.91 -8.83
C ALA A 385 -16.82 19.85 -8.23
N GLN A 386 -16.12 19.40 -7.18
CA GLN A 386 -15.14 20.20 -6.43
C GLN A 386 -13.71 20.02 -6.93
N LYS A 387 -13.30 18.79 -7.26
CA LYS A 387 -11.92 18.44 -7.67
C LYS A 387 -11.93 17.84 -9.07
N LYS A 388 -11.12 18.40 -9.97
CA LYS A 388 -10.93 17.89 -11.34
C LYS A 388 -9.45 17.65 -11.60
N PHE A 389 -9.15 16.55 -12.26
CA PHE A 389 -7.81 16.30 -12.77
C PHE A 389 -7.42 17.37 -13.79
N LYS A 390 -6.19 17.83 -13.69
CA LYS A 390 -5.55 18.71 -14.69
C LYS A 390 -4.16 18.19 -14.97
N TRP A 391 -3.81 18.16 -16.25
CA TRP A 391 -2.43 17.85 -16.63
C TRP A 391 -1.52 18.95 -16.08
N PRO A 392 -0.46 18.59 -15.33
CA PRO A 392 0.56 19.55 -14.94
C PRO A 392 1.28 20.07 -16.19
N THR A 393 1.52 21.35 -16.23
CA THR A 393 2.25 22.02 -17.32
C THR A 393 3.34 22.91 -16.75
N PRO A 394 4.31 22.36 -15.99
CA PRO A 394 5.36 23.17 -15.39
C PRO A 394 6.31 23.71 -16.45
N THR A 395 6.71 24.98 -16.30
CA THR A 395 7.66 25.66 -17.18
C THR A 395 8.74 26.36 -16.37
N TYR A 396 9.90 26.57 -16.96
CA TYR A 396 10.93 27.47 -16.46
C TYR A 396 10.56 28.94 -16.75
N GLY A 397 11.29 29.87 -16.15
CA GLY A 397 11.07 31.31 -16.35
C GLY A 397 11.29 31.76 -17.80
N ASP A 398 12.05 31.05 -18.57
CA ASP A 398 12.27 31.25 -20.02
C ASP A 398 11.19 30.62 -20.91
N GLY A 399 10.18 29.95 -20.30
CA GLY A 399 9.08 29.28 -21.00
C GLY A 399 9.39 27.85 -21.47
N SER A 400 10.59 27.33 -21.25
CA SER A 400 10.90 25.93 -21.56
C SER A 400 10.16 24.98 -20.59
N VAL A 401 9.84 23.76 -21.09
CA VAL A 401 9.16 22.74 -20.30
C VAL A 401 10.12 22.17 -19.26
N ARG A 402 9.64 22.00 -18.05
CA ARG A 402 10.41 21.35 -17.00
C ARG A 402 9.78 20.02 -16.56
N ASP A 403 10.56 19.19 -15.91
CA ASP A 403 10.09 17.95 -15.27
C ASP A 403 9.20 18.27 -14.07
N TYR A 404 8.34 17.30 -13.73
CA TYR A 404 7.35 17.41 -12.66
C TYR A 404 7.64 16.35 -11.60
#